data_678f663dc691bd5efc67e99d85955d47
#
_entry.id   678f663dc691bd5efc67e99d85955d47
#
_cell.length_a   1.000
_cell.length_b   1.000
_cell.length_c   1.000
_cell.angle_alpha   90.00
_cell.angle_beta   90.00
_cell.angle_gamma   90.00
#
_symmetry.space_group_name_H-M   'P 1'
#
loop_
_entity.id
_entity.type
_entity.pdbx_description
1 polymer ?
#
loop_
_entity_poly.entity_id
_entity_poly.type
_entity_poly.pdbx_seq_one_letter_code
_entity_poly.pdbx_strand_id
1 'polypeptide(L)'
;MKKKVLLSSIATIALCLCLIAGSTFALFTDSSKLDIEVTAGDVAIDADISNLVHWSVTPDASGTVVDELGGHYRYENQTQKGKNMFLNTGKAEFDGNVLNINRITPGDKVSFNIECANTSDVSILMRYIVKLDPNATNDLATGMVFNADGINYTGVVSYTSVWVPVAVGEAMPSVPVELGLPVYAGDEYQSTSVNYIVLVEAVQGNAAISYDRPIVEVANPVSDADEFNAAIADPFLETIVFDADTAVTFSGNVANKTIYANSNAVSFTVAADAVLDNVTISGLEGDYASAAITIKSGAAGELTVKDCVVNEASGKEAILLGGHDNLVLNVEDCVFNGGKYAVRSTGNINFVNISNTVFENKTGWAIMLNGTIHDTLSITDCEFINCADGLAKAGVGGGGYAGTVTLEFEFVNNTVENCVGHDGKENKMIEVKYLAGSTLTINGNTRDGAAWVPGADQGIVQK
;
A
#
# COMPACT_ATOMS: atom_id res chain seq x y z
N MET A 1 59.61 27.33 -1.68
CA MET A 1 59.27 25.87 -1.80
C MET A 1 57.91 25.50 -1.16
N LYS A 2 57.51 26.10 -0.05
CA LYS A 2 56.26 25.71 0.68
C LYS A 2 54.94 25.87 -0.09
N LYS A 3 54.82 26.89 -0.97
CA LYS A 3 53.57 27.11 -1.73
C LYS A 3 53.30 26.08 -2.84
N LYS A 4 54.33 25.54 -3.49
CA LYS A 4 54.18 24.49 -4.52
C LYS A 4 53.76 23.13 -3.92
N VAL A 5 54.29 22.80 -2.72
CA VAL A 5 53.91 21.56 -2.02
C VAL A 5 52.46 21.63 -1.52
N LEU A 6 52.01 22.78 -1.01
CA LEU A 6 50.64 22.99 -0.58
C LEU A 6 49.65 22.89 -1.77
N LEU A 7 49.99 23.48 -2.91
CA LEU A 7 49.13 23.39 -4.12
C LEU A 7 49.03 21.94 -4.64
N SER A 8 50.14 21.20 -4.63
CA SER A 8 50.15 19.79 -4.98
C SER A 8 49.29 18.93 -4.05
N SER A 9 49.38 19.17 -2.73
CA SER A 9 48.57 18.44 -1.74
C SER A 9 47.06 18.73 -1.93
N ILE A 10 46.67 19.97 -2.17
CA ILE A 10 45.28 20.36 -2.42
C ILE A 10 44.77 19.71 -3.71
N ALA A 11 45.57 19.69 -4.77
CA ALA A 11 45.23 19.05 -6.04
C ALA A 11 45.04 17.53 -5.88
N THR A 12 45.91 16.87 -5.07
CA THR A 12 45.79 15.44 -4.81
C THR A 12 44.57 15.10 -3.97
N ILE A 13 44.25 15.92 -2.94
CA ILE A 13 43.03 15.74 -2.14
C ILE A 13 41.77 15.95 -3.00
N ALA A 14 41.75 16.99 -3.86
CA ALA A 14 40.63 17.22 -4.76
C ALA A 14 40.46 16.05 -5.74
N LEU A 15 41.55 15.51 -6.28
CA LEU A 15 41.49 14.35 -7.17
C LEU A 15 40.99 13.10 -6.45
N CYS A 16 41.44 12.84 -5.21
CA CYS A 16 40.95 11.75 -4.38
C CYS A 16 39.45 11.91 -4.04
N LEU A 17 39.02 13.12 -3.71
CA LEU A 17 37.59 13.42 -3.47
C LEU A 17 36.74 13.24 -4.73
N CYS A 18 37.25 13.64 -5.91
CA CYS A 18 36.56 13.36 -7.18
C CYS A 18 36.51 11.87 -7.52
N LEU A 19 37.56 11.11 -7.21
CA LEU A 19 37.56 9.66 -7.40
C LEU A 19 36.62 8.95 -6.41
N ILE A 20 36.56 9.41 -5.16
CA ILE A 20 35.64 8.86 -4.14
C ILE A 20 34.21 9.25 -4.51
N ALA A 21 33.92 10.49 -4.89
CA ALA A 21 32.60 10.89 -5.36
C ALA A 21 32.22 10.19 -6.66
N GLY A 22 33.14 10.00 -7.60
CA GLY A 22 32.91 9.26 -8.84
C GLY A 22 32.64 7.78 -8.61
N SER A 23 33.30 7.16 -7.63
CA SER A 23 33.09 5.73 -7.31
C SER A 23 31.84 5.49 -6.46
N THR A 24 31.37 6.49 -5.71
CA THR A 24 30.09 6.40 -4.97
C THR A 24 28.87 6.64 -5.87
N PHE A 25 29.05 7.27 -7.06
CA PHE A 25 27.99 7.42 -8.07
C PHE A 25 27.99 6.32 -9.14
N ALA A 26 29.01 5.49 -9.22
CA ALA A 26 28.92 4.23 -9.95
C ALA A 26 28.18 3.22 -9.08
N LEU A 27 26.89 3.45 -8.83
CA LEU A 27 25.99 2.36 -8.53
C LEU A 27 26.07 1.42 -9.72
N PHE A 28 26.59 0.24 -9.50
CA PHE A 28 26.56 -0.81 -10.50
C PHE A 28 25.09 -1.18 -10.67
N THR A 29 24.46 -0.61 -11.70
CA THR A 29 23.11 -0.94 -12.12
C THR A 29 23.20 -1.71 -13.41
N ASP A 30 22.57 -2.84 -13.47
CA ASP A 30 22.30 -3.53 -14.70
C ASP A 30 20.80 -3.39 -15.03
N SER A 31 20.47 -2.99 -16.27
CA SER A 31 19.11 -3.00 -16.78
C SER A 31 19.09 -3.88 -18.01
N SER A 32 18.56 -5.09 -17.88
CA SER A 32 18.38 -5.99 -18.99
C SER A 32 17.08 -5.66 -19.74
N LYS A 33 17.23 -5.31 -20.99
CA LYS A 33 16.19 -5.50 -21.98
C LYS A 33 16.30 -6.94 -22.42
N LEU A 34 15.22 -7.65 -22.49
CA LEU A 34 15.12 -9.10 -22.68
C LEU A 34 15.98 -9.74 -23.80
N ASP A 35 16.87 -9.04 -24.46
CA ASP A 35 17.81 -9.56 -25.46
C ASP A 35 19.21 -8.92 -25.36
N ILE A 36 19.53 -8.18 -24.30
CA ILE A 36 20.82 -7.51 -24.19
C ILE A 36 21.40 -7.75 -22.80
N GLU A 37 22.42 -8.56 -22.74
CA GLU A 37 23.29 -8.66 -21.59
C GLU A 37 24.07 -7.35 -21.44
N VAL A 38 23.75 -6.56 -20.41
CA VAL A 38 24.52 -5.37 -20.03
C VAL A 38 25.18 -5.65 -18.69
N THR A 39 26.49 -5.83 -18.73
CA THR A 39 27.30 -6.02 -17.53
C THR A 39 27.84 -4.68 -17.07
N ALA A 40 27.42 -4.20 -15.92
CA ALA A 40 27.99 -3.01 -15.26
C ALA A 40 28.63 -3.43 -13.93
N GLY A 41 29.91 -3.63 -13.92
CA GLY A 41 30.66 -4.10 -12.74
C GLY A 41 30.35 -5.57 -12.43
N ASP A 42 30.21 -5.90 -11.13
CA ASP A 42 29.99 -7.28 -10.69
C ASP A 42 28.51 -7.66 -10.59
N VAL A 43 27.60 -6.86 -11.14
CA VAL A 43 26.16 -7.15 -11.20
C VAL A 43 25.79 -7.71 -12.56
N ALA A 44 25.25 -8.91 -12.57
CA ALA A 44 24.77 -9.59 -13.79
C ALA A 44 23.46 -10.31 -13.51
N ILE A 45 22.51 -10.19 -14.43
CA ILE A 45 21.19 -10.84 -14.35
C ILE A 45 20.88 -11.57 -15.65
N ASP A 46 20.10 -12.63 -15.53
CA ASP A 46 19.47 -13.33 -16.64
C ASP A 46 17.95 -13.19 -16.49
N ALA A 47 17.32 -12.48 -17.43
CA ALA A 47 15.91 -12.15 -17.37
C ALA A 47 15.18 -12.67 -18.60
N ASP A 48 14.03 -13.31 -18.40
CA ASP A 48 13.19 -13.88 -19.43
C ASP A 48 11.71 -13.60 -19.20
N ILE A 49 10.93 -13.67 -20.27
CA ILE A 49 9.47 -13.64 -20.20
C ILE A 49 8.95 -14.99 -20.68
N SER A 50 8.18 -15.62 -19.82
CA SER A 50 7.60 -16.93 -20.08
C SER A 50 6.07 -16.90 -20.02
N ASN A 51 5.47 -17.99 -20.54
CA ASN A 51 4.03 -18.26 -20.40
C ASN A 51 3.10 -17.16 -20.93
N LEU A 52 3.46 -16.48 -22.04
CA LEU A 52 2.54 -15.53 -22.67
C LEU A 52 1.25 -16.23 -23.11
N VAL A 53 0.16 -15.82 -22.56
CA VAL A 53 -1.18 -16.34 -22.82
C VAL A 53 -2.14 -15.20 -23.12
N HIS A 54 -2.91 -15.35 -24.18
CA HIS A 54 -4.04 -14.50 -24.46
C HIS A 54 -5.35 -15.27 -24.18
N TRP A 55 -6.13 -14.77 -23.26
CA TRP A 55 -7.45 -15.28 -22.93
C TRP A 55 -8.52 -14.44 -23.61
N SER A 56 -9.47 -15.07 -24.28
CA SER A 56 -10.57 -14.37 -24.91
C SER A 56 -11.89 -14.84 -24.35
N VAL A 57 -12.77 -13.90 -24.04
CA VAL A 57 -14.12 -14.16 -23.58
C VAL A 57 -15.05 -14.32 -24.76
N THR A 58 -15.82 -15.41 -24.77
CA THR A 58 -16.85 -15.64 -25.78
C THR A 58 -18.22 -15.37 -25.18
N PRO A 59 -19.01 -14.45 -25.73
CA PRO A 59 -20.41 -14.32 -25.32
C PRO A 59 -21.19 -15.60 -25.65
N ASP A 60 -22.14 -15.93 -24.80
CA ASP A 60 -23.11 -17.02 -25.05
C ASP A 60 -24.05 -16.69 -26.20
N ALA A 61 -24.96 -17.63 -26.52
CA ALA A 61 -25.94 -17.45 -27.60
C ALA A 61 -26.95 -16.30 -27.33
N SER A 62 -27.04 -15.81 -26.09
CA SER A 62 -27.88 -14.67 -25.72
C SER A 62 -27.10 -13.34 -25.75
N GLY A 63 -25.81 -13.37 -26.03
CA GLY A 63 -24.92 -12.22 -25.94
C GLY A 63 -24.40 -11.93 -24.55
N THR A 64 -24.67 -12.80 -23.57
CA THR A 64 -24.15 -12.66 -22.19
C THR A 64 -22.73 -13.18 -22.13
N VAL A 65 -21.82 -12.40 -21.54
CA VAL A 65 -20.47 -12.84 -21.25
C VAL A 65 -20.52 -13.87 -20.14
N VAL A 66 -19.94 -15.05 -20.38
CA VAL A 66 -19.89 -16.14 -19.41
C VAL A 66 -18.63 -15.95 -18.56
N ASP A 67 -18.72 -16.32 -17.29
CA ASP A 67 -17.64 -16.20 -16.33
C ASP A 67 -16.39 -17.03 -16.69
N GLU A 68 -15.35 -16.95 -15.87
CA GLU A 68 -14.04 -17.56 -16.08
C GLU A 68 -14.07 -19.06 -16.41
N LEU A 69 -15.12 -19.78 -16.02
CA LEU A 69 -15.22 -21.22 -16.22
C LEU A 69 -16.00 -21.56 -17.50
N GLY A 70 -16.81 -20.67 -18.02
CA GLY A 70 -17.78 -20.98 -19.04
C GLY A 70 -17.51 -20.48 -20.45
N GLY A 71 -16.62 -19.54 -20.67
CA GLY A 71 -16.52 -18.87 -21.97
C GLY A 71 -15.14 -18.40 -22.43
N HIS A 72 -14.12 -18.68 -21.66
CA HIS A 72 -12.77 -18.26 -22.01
C HIS A 72 -12.06 -19.26 -22.91
N TYR A 73 -11.47 -18.76 -24.00
CA TYR A 73 -10.57 -19.52 -24.87
C TYR A 73 -9.14 -19.05 -24.61
N ARG A 74 -8.26 -20.01 -24.33
CA ARG A 74 -6.85 -19.78 -24.14
C ARG A 74 -6.11 -19.88 -25.46
N TYR A 75 -5.34 -18.86 -25.81
CA TYR A 75 -4.42 -18.85 -26.93
C TYR A 75 -2.99 -18.86 -26.42
N GLU A 76 -2.34 -20.02 -26.43
CA GLU A 76 -0.92 -20.11 -26.09
C GLU A 76 -0.10 -19.76 -27.32
N ASN A 77 0.79 -18.78 -27.23
CA ASN A 77 1.71 -18.39 -28.30
C ASN A 77 1.05 -18.33 -29.68
N GLN A 78 -0.22 -17.95 -29.73
CA GLN A 78 -1.03 -17.86 -30.96
C GLN A 78 -1.12 -19.14 -31.80
N THR A 79 -0.70 -20.27 -31.28
CA THR A 79 -0.69 -21.55 -32.02
C THR A 79 -2.02 -22.32 -31.89
N GLN A 80 -2.83 -22.01 -30.92
CA GLN A 80 -4.15 -22.60 -30.79
C GLN A 80 -5.16 -21.80 -31.63
N LYS A 81 -5.54 -22.35 -32.74
CA LYS A 81 -6.72 -21.90 -33.46
C LYS A 81 -7.94 -22.34 -32.66
N GLY A 82 -8.49 -21.44 -31.86
CA GLY A 82 -9.75 -21.67 -31.19
C GLY A 82 -10.80 -22.07 -32.21
N LYS A 83 -11.70 -22.98 -31.85
CA LYS A 83 -12.85 -23.36 -32.70
C LYS A 83 -13.88 -22.25 -32.77
N ASN A 84 -13.58 -21.08 -32.26
CA ASN A 84 -14.49 -19.97 -32.23
C ASN A 84 -14.55 -19.31 -33.59
N MET A 85 -15.73 -19.35 -34.22
CA MET A 85 -15.94 -18.72 -35.51
C MET A 85 -16.10 -17.21 -35.45
N PHE A 86 -16.28 -16.65 -34.27
CA PHE A 86 -16.16 -15.21 -34.02
C PHE A 86 -14.69 -14.92 -33.81
N LEU A 87 -14.05 -14.57 -34.89
CA LEU A 87 -12.63 -14.28 -34.94
C LEU A 87 -12.33 -13.12 -34.00
N ASN A 88 -11.94 -13.43 -32.77
CA ASN A 88 -11.14 -12.48 -32.05
C ASN A 88 -9.87 -12.29 -32.87
N THR A 89 -9.75 -11.14 -33.51
CA THR A 89 -8.55 -10.74 -34.25
C THR A 89 -7.51 -10.11 -33.34
N GLY A 90 -7.78 -10.12 -32.04
CA GLY A 90 -6.89 -9.66 -31.00
C GLY A 90 -5.59 -10.48 -31.00
N LYS A 91 -4.51 -9.83 -30.71
CA LYS A 91 -3.18 -10.41 -30.72
C LYS A 91 -2.35 -9.80 -29.58
N ALA A 92 -1.70 -10.66 -28.83
CA ALA A 92 -0.64 -10.29 -27.90
C ALA A 92 0.63 -11.02 -28.28
N GLU A 93 1.71 -10.29 -28.48
CA GLU A 93 3.02 -10.86 -28.82
C GLU A 93 4.15 -10.00 -28.26
N PHE A 94 5.25 -10.64 -27.92
CA PHE A 94 6.49 -9.93 -27.59
C PHE A 94 7.34 -9.76 -28.86
N ASP A 95 7.89 -8.55 -29.01
CA ASP A 95 8.98 -8.25 -29.93
C ASP A 95 10.15 -7.73 -29.09
N GLY A 96 11.09 -8.60 -28.78
CA GLY A 96 12.08 -8.37 -27.74
C GLY A 96 11.38 -8.16 -26.37
N ASN A 97 11.61 -7.04 -25.75
CA ASN A 97 10.99 -6.67 -24.48
C ASN A 97 9.70 -5.82 -24.61
N VAL A 98 9.17 -5.68 -25.81
CA VAL A 98 7.95 -4.91 -26.07
C VAL A 98 6.78 -5.85 -26.24
N LEU A 99 5.82 -5.79 -25.33
CA LEU A 99 4.54 -6.47 -25.43
C LEU A 99 3.60 -5.63 -26.30
N ASN A 100 3.24 -6.15 -27.45
CA ASN A 100 2.28 -5.55 -28.37
C ASN A 100 0.91 -6.20 -28.16
N ILE A 101 -0.08 -5.41 -27.76
CA ILE A 101 -1.46 -5.86 -27.61
C ILE A 101 -2.32 -5.10 -28.61
N ASN A 102 -2.98 -5.85 -29.50
CA ASN A 102 -3.78 -5.26 -30.56
C ASN A 102 -5.18 -5.90 -30.62
N ARG A 103 -6.19 -5.07 -30.81
CA ARG A 103 -7.58 -5.51 -31.13
C ARG A 103 -8.16 -6.55 -30.18
N ILE A 104 -7.80 -6.48 -28.91
CA ILE A 104 -8.48 -7.30 -27.90
C ILE A 104 -9.92 -6.82 -27.72
N THR A 105 -10.80 -7.70 -27.30
CA THR A 105 -12.20 -7.41 -27.05
C THR A 105 -12.47 -7.25 -25.56
N PRO A 106 -13.53 -6.52 -25.16
CA PRO A 106 -13.93 -6.44 -23.76
C PRO A 106 -14.04 -7.83 -23.12
N GLY A 107 -13.38 -8.01 -21.98
CA GLY A 107 -13.23 -9.28 -21.27
C GLY A 107 -12.00 -10.09 -21.62
N ASP A 108 -11.25 -9.72 -22.66
CA ASP A 108 -9.99 -10.38 -22.98
C ASP A 108 -8.91 -10.04 -21.95
N LYS A 109 -8.01 -11.00 -21.73
CA LYS A 109 -6.86 -10.88 -20.83
C LYS A 109 -5.60 -11.40 -21.50
N VAL A 110 -4.49 -10.77 -21.15
CA VAL A 110 -3.13 -11.19 -21.53
C VAL A 110 -2.36 -11.41 -20.24
N SER A 111 -1.76 -12.58 -20.11
CA SER A 111 -0.90 -12.88 -18.96
C SER A 111 0.45 -13.40 -19.40
N PHE A 112 1.48 -13.11 -18.61
CA PHE A 112 2.83 -13.63 -18.79
C PHE A 112 3.56 -13.62 -17.45
N ASN A 113 4.69 -14.31 -17.38
CA ASN A 113 5.55 -14.32 -16.21
C ASN A 113 6.85 -13.58 -16.52
N ILE A 114 7.32 -12.80 -15.55
CA ILE A 114 8.68 -12.25 -15.54
C ILE A 114 9.53 -13.16 -14.67
N GLU A 115 10.60 -13.66 -15.23
CA GLU A 115 11.58 -14.54 -14.57
C GLU A 115 12.94 -13.86 -14.61
N CYS A 116 13.64 -13.83 -13.49
CA CYS A 116 14.97 -13.23 -13.42
C CYS A 116 15.85 -13.95 -12.42
N ALA A 117 17.07 -14.26 -12.81
CA ALA A 117 18.09 -14.89 -11.98
C ALA A 117 19.27 -13.97 -11.74
N ASN A 118 19.83 -14.05 -10.53
CA ASN A 118 21.10 -13.41 -10.18
C ASN A 118 22.27 -14.28 -10.67
N THR A 119 22.94 -13.86 -11.71
CA THR A 119 24.13 -14.51 -12.26
C THR A 119 25.43 -13.84 -11.83
N SER A 120 25.36 -12.85 -10.95
CA SER A 120 26.52 -12.15 -10.39
C SER A 120 27.16 -12.89 -9.21
N ASP A 121 28.36 -12.47 -8.85
CA ASP A 121 29.12 -13.00 -7.69
C ASP A 121 28.70 -12.33 -6.35
N VAL A 122 27.74 -11.43 -6.38
CA VAL A 122 27.25 -10.69 -5.21
C VAL A 122 25.72 -10.78 -5.07
N SER A 123 25.23 -10.64 -3.85
CA SER A 123 23.79 -10.47 -3.63
C SER A 123 23.32 -9.14 -4.22
N ILE A 124 22.17 -9.13 -4.83
CA ILE A 124 21.60 -7.97 -5.52
C ILE A 124 20.17 -7.71 -5.05
N LEU A 125 19.69 -6.51 -5.35
CA LEU A 125 18.28 -6.16 -5.31
C LEU A 125 17.79 -6.09 -6.75
N MET A 126 16.66 -6.72 -7.03
CA MET A 126 16.02 -6.70 -8.36
C MET A 126 14.63 -6.10 -8.28
N ARG A 127 14.20 -5.45 -9.37
CA ARG A 127 12.81 -5.04 -9.58
C ARG A 127 12.44 -5.15 -11.06
N TYR A 128 11.14 -5.20 -11.34
CA TYR A 128 10.65 -5.12 -12.71
C TYR A 128 9.89 -3.82 -12.96
N ILE A 129 9.85 -3.41 -14.21
CA ILE A 129 9.16 -2.22 -14.69
C ILE A 129 8.33 -2.61 -15.90
N VAL A 130 7.05 -2.28 -15.89
CA VAL A 130 6.16 -2.37 -17.05
C VAL A 130 5.68 -0.97 -17.36
N LYS A 131 6.02 -0.45 -18.54
CA LYS A 131 5.67 0.94 -18.92
C LYS A 131 5.26 1.03 -20.37
N LEU A 132 4.42 2.01 -20.70
CA LEU A 132 4.05 2.29 -22.09
C LEU A 132 5.29 2.61 -22.93
N ASP A 133 5.29 2.10 -24.17
CA ASP A 133 6.29 2.53 -25.18
C ASP A 133 5.95 3.95 -25.64
N PRO A 134 6.79 4.95 -25.33
CA PRO A 134 6.51 6.34 -25.68
C PRO A 134 6.58 6.58 -27.23
N ASN A 135 7.08 5.62 -27.99
CA ASN A 135 7.21 5.73 -29.44
C ASN A 135 6.06 5.05 -30.21
N ALA A 136 5.13 4.44 -29.49
CA ALA A 136 4.01 3.70 -30.09
C ALA A 136 2.67 4.43 -29.84
N THR A 137 1.65 4.02 -30.61
CA THR A 137 0.27 4.39 -30.34
C THR A 137 -0.27 3.55 -29.20
N ASN A 138 -0.81 4.19 -28.17
CA ASN A 138 -1.25 3.54 -26.93
C ASN A 138 -2.71 3.89 -26.58
N ASP A 139 -3.57 4.01 -27.58
CA ASP A 139 -4.98 4.43 -27.40
C ASP A 139 -5.79 3.45 -26.52
N LEU A 140 -5.38 2.18 -26.47
CA LEU A 140 -6.00 1.18 -25.60
C LEU A 140 -5.61 1.34 -24.12
N ALA A 141 -4.51 2.02 -23.82
CA ALA A 141 -3.92 2.06 -22.48
C ALA A 141 -4.89 2.54 -21.40
N THR A 142 -5.71 3.56 -21.68
CA THR A 142 -6.63 4.17 -20.71
C THR A 142 -7.74 3.22 -20.25
N GLY A 143 -8.08 2.22 -21.06
CA GLY A 143 -9.09 1.20 -20.74
C GLY A 143 -8.53 -0.10 -20.20
N MET A 144 -7.20 -0.29 -20.26
CA MET A 144 -6.57 -1.53 -19.77
C MET A 144 -6.51 -1.57 -18.25
N VAL A 145 -6.83 -2.72 -17.70
CA VAL A 145 -6.57 -3.05 -16.30
C VAL A 145 -5.29 -3.87 -16.22
N PHE A 146 -4.36 -3.42 -15.43
CA PHE A 146 -3.10 -4.07 -15.12
C PHE A 146 -3.19 -4.67 -13.72
N ASN A 147 -3.01 -5.97 -13.58
CA ASN A 147 -2.92 -6.62 -12.28
C ASN A 147 -1.47 -6.86 -11.91
N ALA A 148 -1.06 -6.33 -10.77
CA ALA A 148 0.21 -6.62 -10.15
C ALA A 148 0.00 -6.83 -8.64
N ASP A 149 0.64 -7.85 -8.09
CA ASP A 149 0.57 -8.20 -6.66
C ASP A 149 -0.88 -8.32 -6.13
N GLY A 150 -1.82 -8.74 -7.00
CA GLY A 150 -3.23 -8.88 -6.68
C GLY A 150 -4.05 -7.58 -6.69
N ILE A 151 -3.44 -6.46 -7.07
CA ILE A 151 -4.11 -5.16 -7.18
C ILE A 151 -4.36 -4.83 -8.65
N ASN A 152 -5.58 -4.40 -8.97
CA ASN A 152 -5.99 -4.01 -10.31
C ASN A 152 -5.87 -2.50 -10.49
N TYR A 153 -5.01 -2.05 -11.39
CA TYR A 153 -4.82 -0.64 -11.74
C TYR A 153 -5.36 -0.36 -13.15
N THR A 154 -6.23 0.63 -13.30
CA THR A 154 -6.77 1.01 -14.62
C THR A 154 -5.91 2.10 -15.24
N GLY A 155 -5.61 1.95 -16.53
CA GLY A 155 -4.91 2.97 -17.30
C GLY A 155 -3.44 3.13 -16.97
N VAL A 156 -2.74 2.06 -16.62
CA VAL A 156 -1.32 2.12 -16.23
C VAL A 156 -0.43 2.65 -17.35
N VAL A 157 0.27 3.74 -17.05
CA VAL A 157 1.34 4.31 -17.88
C VAL A 157 2.69 3.68 -17.51
N SER A 158 2.94 3.52 -16.23
CA SER A 158 4.15 2.89 -15.71
C SER A 158 3.87 2.22 -14.37
N TYR A 159 4.38 1.01 -14.22
CA TYR A 159 4.44 0.27 -12.96
C TYR A 159 5.86 -0.13 -12.67
N THR A 160 6.38 0.22 -11.51
CA THR A 160 7.69 -0.20 -11.03
C THR A 160 7.51 -0.96 -9.72
N SER A 161 7.92 -2.23 -9.68
CA SER A 161 7.78 -3.08 -8.50
C SER A 161 8.69 -2.63 -7.35
N VAL A 162 8.44 -3.16 -6.16
CA VAL A 162 9.40 -3.08 -5.05
C VAL A 162 10.71 -3.78 -5.41
N TRP A 163 11.78 -3.44 -4.69
CA TRP A 163 13.04 -4.14 -4.77
C TRP A 163 12.97 -5.45 -3.99
N VAL A 164 13.36 -6.54 -4.63
CA VAL A 164 13.42 -7.89 -4.05
C VAL A 164 14.88 -8.29 -3.87
N PRO A 165 15.31 -8.68 -2.67
CA PRO A 165 16.66 -9.18 -2.45
C PRO A 165 16.83 -10.58 -3.05
N VAL A 166 17.89 -10.78 -3.84
CA VAL A 166 18.19 -12.07 -4.50
C VAL A 166 19.64 -12.44 -4.21
N ALA A 167 19.83 -13.61 -3.59
CA ALA A 167 21.17 -14.10 -3.26
C ALA A 167 21.92 -14.57 -4.52
N VAL A 168 23.22 -14.75 -4.39
CA VAL A 168 24.10 -15.25 -5.46
C VAL A 168 23.61 -16.60 -5.98
N GLY A 169 23.38 -16.69 -7.28
CA GLY A 169 22.92 -17.92 -7.95
C GLY A 169 21.45 -18.27 -7.72
N GLU A 170 20.70 -17.42 -7.06
CA GLU A 170 19.25 -17.59 -6.84
C GLU A 170 18.46 -16.80 -7.90
N ALA A 171 17.18 -17.14 -8.04
CA ALA A 171 16.24 -16.42 -8.88
C ALA A 171 15.25 -15.62 -8.05
N MET A 172 14.79 -14.49 -8.58
CA MET A 172 13.60 -13.81 -8.09
C MET A 172 12.39 -14.75 -8.25
N PRO A 173 11.43 -14.78 -7.32
CA PRO A 173 10.18 -15.49 -7.55
C PRO A 173 9.57 -15.08 -8.89
N SER A 174 9.08 -16.07 -9.67
CA SER A 174 8.37 -15.80 -10.93
C SER A 174 7.19 -14.87 -10.69
N VAL A 175 7.15 -13.74 -11.38
CA VAL A 175 6.14 -12.70 -11.18
C VAL A 175 5.09 -12.80 -12.28
N PRO A 176 3.85 -13.20 -11.92
CA PRO A 176 2.75 -13.18 -12.88
C PRO A 176 2.29 -11.73 -13.10
N VAL A 177 2.16 -11.35 -14.36
CA VAL A 177 1.60 -10.07 -14.80
C VAL A 177 0.35 -10.37 -15.63
N GLU A 178 -0.73 -9.67 -15.35
CA GLU A 178 -1.97 -9.78 -16.12
C GLU A 178 -2.41 -8.38 -16.59
N LEU A 179 -2.82 -8.31 -17.84
CA LEU A 179 -3.39 -7.13 -18.48
C LEU A 179 -4.73 -7.53 -19.09
N GLY A 180 -5.78 -6.75 -18.89
CA GLY A 180 -7.11 -7.09 -19.40
C GLY A 180 -7.89 -5.86 -19.85
N LEU A 181 -8.79 -6.07 -20.81
CA LEU A 181 -9.80 -5.06 -21.14
C LEU A 181 -11.11 -5.47 -20.45
N PRO A 182 -11.64 -4.64 -19.53
CA PRO A 182 -12.84 -4.99 -18.79
C PRO A 182 -14.04 -5.31 -19.69
N VAL A 183 -14.93 -6.16 -19.25
CA VAL A 183 -16.14 -6.57 -20.01
C VAL A 183 -17.10 -5.41 -20.31
N TYR A 184 -17.02 -4.34 -19.52
CA TYR A 184 -17.82 -3.11 -19.68
C TYR A 184 -17.12 -2.03 -20.51
N ALA A 185 -15.92 -2.28 -21.02
CA ALA A 185 -15.22 -1.34 -21.88
C ALA A 185 -16.04 -1.05 -23.14
N GLY A 186 -16.12 0.22 -23.50
CA GLY A 186 -16.97 0.69 -24.59
C GLY A 186 -16.35 0.53 -25.98
N ASP A 187 -17.07 1.01 -26.96
CA ASP A 187 -16.68 0.92 -28.38
C ASP A 187 -15.46 1.79 -28.75
N GLU A 188 -15.10 2.73 -27.88
CA GLU A 188 -13.93 3.60 -28.04
C GLU A 188 -12.60 2.85 -28.12
N TYR A 189 -12.54 1.64 -27.56
CA TYR A 189 -11.34 0.78 -27.59
C TYR A 189 -11.29 -0.16 -28.80
N GLN A 190 -12.31 -0.15 -29.66
CA GLN A 190 -12.34 -1.01 -30.85
C GLN A 190 -11.21 -0.66 -31.81
N SER A 191 -10.47 -1.66 -32.25
CA SER A 191 -9.35 -1.52 -33.20
C SER A 191 -8.20 -0.67 -32.69
N THR A 192 -8.10 -0.44 -31.39
CA THR A 192 -6.99 0.23 -30.74
C THR A 192 -5.88 -0.74 -30.35
N SER A 193 -4.74 -0.20 -29.95
CA SER A 193 -3.57 -0.97 -29.53
C SER A 193 -2.90 -0.32 -28.33
N VAL A 194 -2.08 -1.13 -27.63
CA VAL A 194 -1.18 -0.66 -26.58
C VAL A 194 0.12 -1.44 -26.65
N ASN A 195 1.22 -0.79 -26.34
CA ASN A 195 2.54 -1.38 -26.33
C ASN A 195 3.21 -1.10 -24.99
N TYR A 196 3.59 -2.13 -24.28
CA TYR A 196 4.30 -2.04 -23.02
C TYR A 196 5.75 -2.53 -23.18
N ILE A 197 6.68 -1.78 -22.62
CA ILE A 197 8.07 -2.18 -22.46
C ILE A 197 8.19 -2.85 -21.09
N VAL A 198 8.70 -4.07 -21.06
CA VAL A 198 9.02 -4.79 -19.83
C VAL A 198 10.52 -4.73 -19.60
N LEU A 199 10.94 -4.31 -18.42
CA LEU A 199 12.34 -4.18 -18.03
C LEU A 199 12.54 -4.85 -16.67
N VAL A 200 13.75 -5.36 -16.45
CA VAL A 200 14.23 -5.76 -15.12
C VAL A 200 15.46 -4.92 -14.80
N GLU A 201 15.50 -4.40 -13.60
CA GLU A 201 16.64 -3.65 -13.07
C GLU A 201 17.24 -4.37 -11.88
N ALA A 202 18.56 -4.33 -11.79
CA ALA A 202 19.29 -4.88 -10.64
C ALA A 202 20.33 -3.89 -10.14
N VAL A 203 20.53 -3.89 -8.82
CA VAL A 203 21.58 -3.12 -8.16
C VAL A 203 22.24 -3.99 -7.09
N GLN A 204 23.45 -3.65 -6.69
CA GLN A 204 24.16 -4.36 -5.63
C GLN A 204 23.35 -4.34 -4.31
N GLY A 205 23.30 -5.47 -3.60
CA GLY A 205 22.44 -5.68 -2.43
C GLY A 205 22.70 -4.78 -1.22
N ASN A 206 23.84 -4.06 -1.19
CA ASN A 206 24.17 -3.07 -0.18
C ASN A 206 23.81 -1.63 -0.60
N ALA A 207 23.17 -1.44 -1.75
CA ALA A 207 22.70 -0.13 -2.17
C ALA A 207 21.67 0.41 -1.18
N ALA A 208 21.83 1.66 -0.76
CA ALA A 208 20.86 2.35 0.09
C ALA A 208 19.67 2.75 -0.77
N ILE A 209 18.70 1.87 -0.88
CA ILE A 209 17.46 2.09 -1.63
C ILE A 209 16.32 2.15 -0.63
N SER A 210 15.51 3.20 -0.71
CA SER A 210 14.37 3.41 0.18
C SER A 210 13.04 3.34 -0.60
N TYR A 211 12.77 2.18 -1.23
CA TYR A 211 11.46 1.94 -1.82
C TYR A 211 10.89 0.64 -1.27
N ASP A 212 9.98 0.79 -0.34
CA ASP A 212 9.24 -0.31 0.31
C ASP A 212 7.86 -0.56 -0.34
N ARG A 213 7.53 0.16 -1.40
CA ARG A 213 6.28 0.08 -2.15
C ARG A 213 6.50 0.18 -3.67
N PRO A 214 5.57 -0.33 -4.51
CA PRO A 214 5.57 -0.07 -5.94
C PRO A 214 5.40 1.43 -6.25
N ILE A 215 5.81 1.83 -7.45
CA ILE A 215 5.51 3.17 -8.01
C ILE A 215 4.56 2.94 -9.18
N VAL A 216 3.41 3.58 -9.14
CA VAL A 216 2.36 3.42 -10.15
C VAL A 216 2.00 4.76 -10.75
N GLU A 217 2.06 4.86 -12.07
CA GLU A 217 1.58 6.01 -12.83
C GLU A 217 0.43 5.55 -13.71
N VAL A 218 -0.68 6.28 -13.67
CA VAL A 218 -1.86 6.02 -14.51
C VAL A 218 -2.17 7.22 -15.40
N ALA A 219 -2.90 6.98 -16.48
CA ALA A 219 -3.23 8.04 -17.45
C ALA A 219 -4.16 9.11 -16.87
N ASN A 220 -5.01 8.73 -15.92
CA ASN A 220 -5.99 9.61 -15.29
C ASN A 220 -5.89 9.49 -13.76
N PRO A 221 -4.84 10.03 -13.13
CA PRO A 221 -4.75 10.06 -11.68
C PRO A 221 -5.77 11.06 -11.11
N VAL A 222 -6.23 10.79 -9.89
CA VAL A 222 -7.10 11.72 -9.16
C VAL A 222 -6.27 12.85 -8.58
N SER A 223 -6.61 14.09 -8.92
CA SER A 223 -5.89 15.29 -8.50
C SER A 223 -6.70 16.24 -7.61
N ASP A 224 -8.02 16.03 -7.50
CA ASP A 224 -8.89 16.86 -6.67
C ASP A 224 -10.08 16.10 -6.06
N ALA A 225 -10.89 16.79 -5.28
CA ALA A 225 -12.05 16.21 -4.59
C ALA A 225 -13.19 15.83 -5.53
N ASP A 226 -13.37 16.54 -6.63
CA ASP A 226 -14.46 16.27 -7.59
C ASP A 226 -14.13 15.00 -8.38
N GLU A 227 -12.89 14.85 -8.83
CA GLU A 227 -12.38 13.64 -9.47
C GLU A 227 -12.42 12.45 -8.52
N PHE A 228 -12.07 12.64 -7.24
CA PHE A 228 -12.18 11.59 -6.23
C PHE A 228 -13.63 11.14 -6.03
N ASN A 229 -14.57 12.07 -5.92
CA ASN A 229 -15.99 11.75 -5.77
C ASN A 229 -16.53 11.00 -7.00
N ALA A 230 -16.10 11.39 -8.20
CA ALA A 230 -16.44 10.68 -9.43
C ALA A 230 -15.86 9.25 -9.44
N ALA A 231 -14.61 9.09 -9.02
CA ALA A 231 -13.93 7.80 -8.93
C ALA A 231 -14.58 6.85 -7.89
N ILE A 232 -15.00 7.37 -6.74
CA ILE A 232 -15.76 6.60 -5.75
C ILE A 232 -17.08 6.10 -6.34
N ALA A 233 -17.78 6.95 -7.08
CA ALA A 233 -19.08 6.64 -7.65
C ALA A 233 -19.01 5.68 -8.85
N ASP A 234 -17.87 5.50 -9.48
CA ASP A 234 -17.68 4.56 -10.57
C ASP A 234 -17.58 3.12 -10.04
N PRO A 235 -18.57 2.25 -10.26
CA PRO A 235 -18.55 0.89 -9.73
C PRO A 235 -17.49 -0.01 -10.41
N PHE A 236 -16.92 0.43 -11.54
CA PHE A 236 -15.97 -0.35 -12.32
C PHE A 236 -14.50 0.04 -12.04
N LEU A 237 -14.29 1.19 -11.43
CA LEU A 237 -12.97 1.62 -11.02
C LEU A 237 -12.64 1.04 -9.64
N GLU A 238 -11.89 -0.05 -9.59
CA GLU A 238 -11.53 -0.73 -8.34
C GLU A 238 -10.42 0.00 -7.59
N THR A 239 -9.41 0.50 -8.32
CA THR A 239 -8.27 1.20 -7.72
C THR A 239 -8.23 2.67 -8.14
N ILE A 240 -8.26 3.55 -7.15
CA ILE A 240 -8.14 4.99 -7.30
C ILE A 240 -6.68 5.36 -7.04
N VAL A 241 -5.98 5.86 -8.05
CA VAL A 241 -4.59 6.31 -7.94
C VAL A 241 -4.58 7.83 -7.86
N PHE A 242 -3.95 8.37 -6.82
CA PHE A 242 -3.79 9.82 -6.66
C PHE A 242 -2.57 10.34 -7.40
N ASP A 243 -2.69 11.51 -7.98
CA ASP A 243 -1.55 12.36 -8.32
C ASP A 243 -0.97 12.99 -7.05
N ALA A 244 0.25 13.53 -7.14
CA ALA A 244 1.00 14.01 -5.98
C ALA A 244 0.25 15.09 -5.17
N ASP A 245 0.45 15.07 -3.86
CA ASP A 245 0.17 16.17 -2.91
C ASP A 245 -1.29 16.63 -2.75
N THR A 246 -2.25 15.79 -3.03
CA THR A 246 -3.66 16.14 -2.95
C THR A 246 -4.28 15.74 -1.61
N ALA A 247 -4.70 16.73 -0.82
CA ALA A 247 -5.55 16.50 0.35
C ALA A 247 -7.01 16.52 -0.09
N VAL A 248 -7.71 15.39 0.04
CA VAL A 248 -9.11 15.26 -0.35
C VAL A 248 -10.02 15.35 0.87
N THR A 249 -11.04 16.17 0.77
CA THR A 249 -12.15 16.20 1.75
C THR A 249 -13.35 15.53 1.11
N PHE A 250 -13.87 14.50 1.76
CA PHE A 250 -15.12 13.87 1.33
C PHE A 250 -16.11 13.73 2.48
N SER A 251 -17.37 13.56 2.12
CA SER A 251 -18.47 13.25 3.04
C SER A 251 -19.28 12.12 2.46
N GLY A 252 -19.65 11.14 3.27
CA GLY A 252 -20.45 10.00 2.86
C GLY A 252 -19.66 8.69 2.94
N ASN A 253 -20.00 7.75 2.06
CA ASN A 253 -19.53 6.38 2.14
C ASN A 253 -18.57 6.07 0.99
N VAL A 254 -17.53 5.32 1.31
CA VAL A 254 -16.62 4.69 0.32
C VAL A 254 -16.66 3.19 0.56
N ALA A 255 -16.90 2.41 -0.48
CA ALA A 255 -16.95 0.97 -0.37
C ALA A 255 -16.26 0.28 -1.55
N ASN A 256 -15.63 -0.87 -1.25
CA ASN A 256 -15.00 -1.75 -2.25
C ASN A 256 -13.97 -1.03 -3.13
N LYS A 257 -13.10 -0.24 -2.55
CA LYS A 257 -12.07 0.53 -3.26
C LYS A 257 -10.68 0.27 -2.70
N THR A 258 -9.73 0.17 -3.60
CA THR A 258 -8.32 0.34 -3.27
C THR A 258 -7.93 1.78 -3.57
N ILE A 259 -7.37 2.47 -2.60
CA ILE A 259 -6.89 3.83 -2.73
C ILE A 259 -5.36 3.78 -2.67
N TYR A 260 -4.73 4.10 -3.80
CA TYR A 260 -3.29 4.12 -3.93
C TYR A 260 -2.78 5.55 -3.93
N ALA A 261 -2.18 5.94 -2.83
CA ALA A 261 -1.77 7.33 -2.62
C ALA A 261 -0.70 7.81 -3.61
N ASN A 262 0.24 6.96 -4.01
CA ASN A 262 1.33 7.22 -4.98
C ASN A 262 2.11 8.54 -4.73
N SER A 263 2.02 9.09 -3.54
CA SER A 263 2.54 10.39 -3.17
C SER A 263 2.78 10.48 -1.67
N ASN A 264 3.63 11.40 -1.30
CA ASN A 264 4.05 11.62 0.07
C ASN A 264 3.07 12.45 0.90
N ALA A 265 2.05 13.06 0.31
CA ALA A 265 1.24 14.08 0.98
C ALA A 265 -0.27 13.83 0.97
N VAL A 266 -0.72 12.68 0.46
CA VAL A 266 -2.15 12.39 0.38
C VAL A 266 -2.71 12.02 1.74
N SER A 267 -3.72 12.76 2.18
CA SER A 267 -4.56 12.38 3.32
C SER A 267 -6.02 12.67 3.01
N PHE A 268 -6.90 11.84 3.56
CA PHE A 268 -8.35 12.04 3.42
C PHE A 268 -8.86 12.81 4.63
N THR A 269 -9.72 13.78 4.40
CA THR A 269 -10.40 14.47 5.49
C THR A 269 -11.88 14.15 5.43
N VAL A 270 -12.37 13.44 6.44
CA VAL A 270 -13.77 13.07 6.57
C VAL A 270 -14.54 14.17 7.29
N ALA A 271 -15.64 14.63 6.72
CA ALA A 271 -16.37 15.76 7.28
C ALA A 271 -17.27 15.39 8.46
N ALA A 272 -18.14 14.39 8.33
CA ALA A 272 -19.02 13.82 9.36
C ALA A 272 -19.79 12.62 8.79
N ASP A 273 -20.28 11.74 9.65
CA ASP A 273 -21.12 10.58 9.29
C ASP A 273 -20.62 9.85 8.04
N ALA A 274 -19.48 9.20 8.13
CA ALA A 274 -18.86 8.51 7.03
C ALA A 274 -18.67 7.03 7.35
N VAL A 275 -18.80 6.21 6.31
CA VAL A 275 -18.50 4.77 6.34
C VAL A 275 -17.42 4.47 5.32
N LEU A 276 -16.35 3.86 5.77
CA LEU A 276 -15.35 3.21 4.93
C LEU A 276 -15.55 1.69 5.09
N ASP A 277 -15.97 1.02 4.03
CA ASP A 277 -16.33 -0.40 4.04
C ASP A 277 -15.56 -1.15 2.95
N ASN A 278 -14.75 -2.11 3.32
CA ASN A 278 -13.88 -2.86 2.41
C ASN A 278 -13.00 -1.93 1.57
N VAL A 279 -12.25 -1.04 2.25
CA VAL A 279 -11.35 -0.07 1.61
C VAL A 279 -9.91 -0.39 1.97
N THR A 280 -9.06 -0.53 0.96
CA THR A 280 -7.61 -0.62 1.13
C THR A 280 -6.97 0.73 0.85
N ILE A 281 -6.19 1.26 1.78
CA ILE A 281 -5.36 2.46 1.58
C ILE A 281 -3.90 2.05 1.63
N SER A 282 -3.17 2.32 0.55
CA SER A 282 -1.75 1.98 0.42
C SER A 282 -0.99 3.04 -0.37
N GLY A 283 0.30 2.82 -0.57
CA GLY A 283 1.16 3.75 -1.30
C GLY A 283 1.46 5.05 -0.58
N LEU A 284 1.20 5.12 0.73
CA LEU A 284 1.54 6.27 1.58
C LEU A 284 3.04 6.30 1.87
N GLU A 285 3.64 7.48 1.80
CA GLU A 285 5.04 7.72 2.17
C GLU A 285 5.22 8.85 3.20
N GLY A 286 6.45 8.97 3.71
CA GLY A 286 6.81 9.71 4.92
C GLY A 286 6.38 11.18 5.05
N ASP A 287 6.04 11.88 3.98
CA ASP A 287 5.77 13.32 4.00
C ASP A 287 4.31 13.73 3.81
N TYR A 288 3.38 12.77 3.73
CA TYR A 288 1.96 13.16 3.72
C TYR A 288 1.57 13.88 5.02
N ALA A 289 0.40 14.51 5.04
CA ALA A 289 -0.13 15.17 6.24
C ALA A 289 -0.08 14.22 7.46
N SER A 290 -0.52 14.60 8.60
CA SER A 290 -0.32 13.84 9.85
C SER A 290 -0.90 12.42 9.84
N ALA A 291 -1.94 12.16 9.04
CA ALA A 291 -2.61 10.85 9.00
C ALA A 291 -3.20 10.52 7.63
N ALA A 292 -3.37 9.22 7.35
CA ALA A 292 -4.07 8.75 6.16
C ALA A 292 -5.54 9.18 6.16
N ILE A 293 -6.21 9.08 7.30
CA ILE A 293 -7.60 9.49 7.51
C ILE A 293 -7.63 10.54 8.62
N THR A 294 -8.06 11.75 8.31
CA THR A 294 -8.17 12.83 9.28
C THR A 294 -9.63 13.23 9.47
N ILE A 295 -10.11 13.26 10.70
CA ILE A 295 -11.42 13.81 11.06
C ILE A 295 -11.22 15.26 11.48
N LYS A 296 -11.91 16.18 10.80
CA LYS A 296 -11.82 17.62 11.11
C LYS A 296 -12.31 17.92 12.53
N SER A 297 -11.61 18.79 13.22
CA SER A 297 -12.02 19.29 14.53
C SER A 297 -13.41 19.94 14.47
N GLY A 298 -14.25 19.64 15.44
CA GLY A 298 -15.61 20.18 15.55
C GLY A 298 -16.67 19.43 14.72
N ALA A 299 -16.31 18.40 13.96
CA ALA A 299 -17.30 17.50 13.38
C ALA A 299 -17.98 16.72 14.50
N ALA A 300 -19.31 16.67 14.48
CA ALA A 300 -20.09 15.72 15.26
C ALA A 300 -20.57 14.63 14.32
N GLY A 301 -20.70 13.41 14.80
CA GLY A 301 -21.21 12.30 13.98
C GLY A 301 -20.49 10.99 14.23
N GLU A 302 -20.64 10.09 13.31
CA GLU A 302 -20.09 8.74 13.39
C GLU A 302 -19.12 8.47 12.24
N LEU A 303 -17.92 7.99 12.54
CA LEU A 303 -17.04 7.36 11.58
C LEU A 303 -17.03 5.85 11.82
N THR A 304 -17.44 5.11 10.83
CA THR A 304 -17.30 3.65 10.78
C THR A 304 -16.22 3.27 9.77
N VAL A 305 -15.27 2.47 10.22
CA VAL A 305 -14.21 1.88 9.38
C VAL A 305 -14.31 0.36 9.55
N LYS A 306 -14.72 -0.31 8.48
CA LYS A 306 -15.04 -1.74 8.51
C LYS A 306 -14.37 -2.48 7.35
N ASP A 307 -13.90 -3.70 7.63
CA ASP A 307 -13.24 -4.55 6.63
C ASP A 307 -12.11 -3.84 5.87
N CYS A 308 -11.42 -2.88 6.51
CA CYS A 308 -10.45 -2.01 5.85
C CYS A 308 -9.00 -2.43 6.13
N VAL A 309 -8.13 -2.16 5.14
CA VAL A 309 -6.68 -2.32 5.27
C VAL A 309 -5.99 -0.96 5.08
N VAL A 310 -5.20 -0.53 6.05
CA VAL A 310 -4.41 0.69 5.95
C VAL A 310 -2.93 0.36 6.12
N ASN A 311 -2.16 0.52 5.05
CA ASN A 311 -0.71 0.38 5.06
C ASN A 311 -0.08 1.75 5.23
N GLU A 312 0.47 2.01 6.40
CA GLU A 312 0.94 3.33 6.81
C GLU A 312 2.44 3.51 6.55
N ALA A 313 2.83 4.74 6.26
CA ALA A 313 4.24 5.10 6.23
C ALA A 313 4.85 5.17 7.64
N SER A 314 6.14 4.90 7.75
CA SER A 314 6.87 5.00 9.01
C SER A 314 6.72 6.39 9.65
N GLY A 315 6.41 6.41 10.94
CA GLY A 315 6.27 7.64 11.71
C GLY A 315 4.93 8.37 11.57
N LYS A 316 3.99 7.86 10.75
CA LYS A 316 2.67 8.47 10.49
C LYS A 316 1.53 7.72 11.18
N GLU A 317 0.32 8.20 10.98
CA GLU A 317 -0.89 7.73 11.64
C GLU A 317 -1.90 7.21 10.60
N ALA A 318 -2.68 6.16 10.91
CA ALA A 318 -3.77 5.75 10.05
C ALA A 318 -4.98 6.68 10.23
N ILE A 319 -5.47 6.82 11.44
CA ILE A 319 -6.64 7.64 11.77
C ILE A 319 -6.25 8.71 12.78
N LEU A 320 -6.42 9.98 12.41
CA LEU A 320 -6.29 11.13 13.31
C LEU A 320 -7.65 11.75 13.60
N LEU A 321 -8.02 11.73 14.86
CA LEU A 321 -9.21 12.40 15.37
C LEU A 321 -8.81 13.76 15.95
N GLY A 322 -9.39 14.83 15.45
CA GLY A 322 -9.27 16.16 16.06
C GLY A 322 -9.93 16.22 17.43
N GLY A 323 -10.08 17.41 17.99
CA GLY A 323 -10.86 17.62 19.22
C GLY A 323 -12.36 17.59 18.90
N HIS A 324 -13.07 16.58 19.38
CA HIS A 324 -14.49 16.39 19.14
C HIS A 324 -15.20 16.08 20.45
N ASP A 325 -16.33 16.72 20.69
CA ASP A 325 -17.11 16.49 21.91
C ASP A 325 -18.28 15.50 21.69
N ASN A 326 -18.55 15.06 20.45
CA ASN A 326 -19.67 14.18 20.12
C ASN A 326 -19.34 13.21 18.98
N LEU A 327 -18.11 12.79 18.85
CA LEU A 327 -17.72 11.82 17.82
C LEU A 327 -17.85 10.39 18.35
N VAL A 328 -18.40 9.53 17.52
CA VAL A 328 -18.36 8.07 17.65
C VAL A 328 -17.38 7.52 16.60
N LEU A 329 -16.41 6.73 17.05
CA LEU A 329 -15.53 5.97 16.17
C LEU A 329 -15.81 4.49 16.34
N ASN A 330 -16.18 3.83 15.25
CA ASN A 330 -16.28 2.38 15.17
C ASN A 330 -15.22 1.87 14.19
N VAL A 331 -14.44 0.89 14.63
CA VAL A 331 -13.44 0.18 13.83
C VAL A 331 -13.70 -1.31 13.98
N GLU A 332 -13.99 -2.01 12.89
CA GLU A 332 -14.36 -3.42 12.90
C GLU A 332 -13.66 -4.16 11.75
N ASP A 333 -13.14 -5.34 12.03
CA ASP A 333 -12.57 -6.25 11.02
C ASP A 333 -11.45 -5.61 10.15
N CYS A 334 -10.62 -4.74 10.74
CA CYS A 334 -9.62 -3.97 10.04
C CYS A 334 -8.19 -4.49 10.24
N VAL A 335 -7.30 -4.09 9.34
CA VAL A 335 -5.85 -4.29 9.47
C VAL A 335 -5.13 -2.96 9.34
N PHE A 336 -4.37 -2.58 10.37
CA PHE A 336 -3.50 -1.40 10.37
C PHE A 336 -2.05 -1.85 10.43
N ASN A 337 -1.34 -1.79 9.31
CA ASN A 337 0.03 -2.26 9.21
C ASN A 337 1.03 -1.10 9.07
N GLY A 338 2.11 -1.14 9.84
CA GLY A 338 3.17 -0.13 9.82
C GLY A 338 2.83 1.13 10.60
N GLY A 339 3.50 2.23 10.30
CA GLY A 339 3.26 3.53 10.88
C GLY A 339 3.63 3.69 12.35
N LYS A 340 3.15 4.80 12.94
CA LYS A 340 3.38 5.11 14.35
C LYS A 340 2.16 4.81 15.22
N TYR A 341 1.00 5.30 14.82
CA TYR A 341 -0.26 5.12 15.54
C TYR A 341 -1.35 4.65 14.55
N ALA A 342 -2.11 3.62 14.88
CA ALA A 342 -3.28 3.29 14.07
C ALA A 342 -4.42 4.28 14.35
N VAL A 343 -4.71 4.56 15.61
CA VAL A 343 -5.72 5.53 16.00
C VAL A 343 -5.09 6.54 16.96
N ARG A 344 -5.18 7.81 16.62
CA ARG A 344 -4.75 8.91 17.52
C ARG A 344 -5.82 9.97 17.66
N SER A 345 -6.04 10.44 18.87
CA SER A 345 -6.82 11.66 19.11
C SER A 345 -5.97 12.77 19.71
N THR A 346 -6.32 14.00 19.39
CA THR A 346 -5.72 15.21 19.98
C THR A 346 -6.68 15.95 20.93
N GLY A 347 -7.93 15.51 21.04
CA GLY A 347 -8.96 16.12 21.84
C GLY A 347 -9.96 15.11 22.39
N ASN A 348 -11.09 15.60 22.91
CA ASN A 348 -12.12 14.78 23.53
C ASN A 348 -12.90 13.96 22.49
N ILE A 349 -13.35 12.77 22.88
CA ILE A 349 -14.15 11.86 22.05
C ILE A 349 -15.21 11.23 22.94
N ASN A 350 -16.39 10.91 22.43
CA ASN A 350 -17.42 10.23 23.20
C ASN A 350 -17.21 8.72 23.25
N PHE A 351 -17.24 8.07 22.08
CA PHE A 351 -17.20 6.63 21.98
C PHE A 351 -16.08 6.19 21.06
N VAL A 352 -15.32 5.20 21.48
CA VAL A 352 -14.34 4.50 20.65
C VAL A 352 -14.58 3.01 20.79
N ASN A 353 -15.05 2.37 19.74
CA ASN A 353 -15.29 0.95 19.67
C ASN A 353 -14.36 0.34 18.61
N ILE A 354 -13.52 -0.58 19.02
CA ILE A 354 -12.57 -1.25 18.14
C ILE A 354 -12.70 -2.76 18.38
N SER A 355 -13.03 -3.52 17.33
CA SER A 355 -13.23 -4.96 17.42
C SER A 355 -12.64 -5.71 16.24
N ASN A 356 -12.26 -6.98 16.45
CA ASN A 356 -11.73 -7.89 15.42
C ASN A 356 -10.63 -7.27 14.55
N THR A 357 -9.79 -6.39 15.10
CA THR A 357 -8.87 -5.57 14.34
C THR A 357 -7.42 -5.96 14.63
N VAL A 358 -6.62 -6.04 13.58
CA VAL A 358 -5.18 -6.34 13.65
C VAL A 358 -4.37 -5.04 13.63
N PHE A 359 -3.50 -4.87 14.61
CA PHE A 359 -2.51 -3.80 14.70
C PHE A 359 -1.12 -4.40 14.57
N GLU A 360 -0.45 -4.12 13.47
CA GLU A 360 0.82 -4.76 13.16
C GLU A 360 1.94 -3.74 12.93
N ASN A 361 3.15 -4.05 13.41
CA ASN A 361 4.38 -3.30 13.14
C ASN A 361 4.31 -1.80 13.55
N LYS A 362 3.59 -1.47 14.64
CA LYS A 362 3.48 -0.10 15.13
C LYS A 362 4.77 0.36 15.84
N THR A 363 5.26 1.53 15.49
CA THR A 363 6.48 2.12 16.11
C THR A 363 6.17 3.05 17.28
N GLY A 364 4.91 3.38 17.51
CA GLY A 364 4.39 4.10 18.68
C GLY A 364 3.22 3.32 19.29
N TRP A 365 2.41 3.99 20.09
CA TRP A 365 1.18 3.39 20.62
C TRP A 365 0.24 2.98 19.48
N ALA A 366 -0.23 1.74 19.45
CA ALA A 366 -1.20 1.37 18.43
C ALA A 366 -2.46 2.27 18.52
N ILE A 367 -2.95 2.52 19.74
CA ILE A 367 -4.09 3.39 20.02
C ILE A 367 -3.65 4.47 21.02
N MET A 368 -3.68 5.75 20.63
CA MET A 368 -3.26 6.88 21.46
C MET A 368 -4.32 7.96 21.55
N LEU A 369 -5.10 7.95 22.60
CA LEU A 369 -6.20 8.89 22.84
C LEU A 369 -5.79 9.91 23.90
N ASN A 370 -5.35 11.10 23.46
CA ASN A 370 -4.82 12.15 24.33
C ASN A 370 -5.88 13.04 25.00
N GLY A 371 -7.12 12.94 24.55
CA GLY A 371 -8.24 13.69 25.11
C GLY A 371 -9.03 12.91 26.16
N THR A 372 -10.09 13.51 26.66
CA THR A 372 -11.06 12.83 27.50
C THR A 372 -11.95 11.93 26.64
N ILE A 373 -12.14 10.70 27.07
CA ILE A 373 -13.20 9.84 26.54
C ILE A 373 -14.38 10.02 27.46
N HIS A 374 -15.54 10.42 26.92
CA HIS A 374 -16.69 10.81 27.72
C HIS A 374 -17.54 9.64 28.19
N ASP A 375 -17.55 8.52 27.43
CA ASP A 375 -18.40 7.38 27.72
C ASP A 375 -17.62 6.04 27.63
N THR A 376 -17.34 5.55 26.44
CA THR A 376 -16.83 4.18 26.24
C THR A 376 -15.52 4.14 25.45
N LEU A 377 -14.58 3.35 25.93
CA LEU A 377 -13.45 2.82 25.17
C LEU A 377 -13.50 1.30 25.21
N SER A 378 -13.92 0.70 24.10
CA SER A 378 -13.98 -0.75 23.94
C SER A 378 -12.94 -1.21 22.94
N ILE A 379 -12.10 -2.18 23.32
CA ILE A 379 -11.08 -2.82 22.47
C ILE A 379 -11.26 -4.34 22.71
N THR A 380 -11.87 -5.00 21.73
CA THR A 380 -12.28 -6.40 21.89
C THR A 380 -11.89 -7.27 20.70
N ASP A 381 -11.49 -8.51 20.99
CA ASP A 381 -11.17 -9.49 19.97
C ASP A 381 -10.10 -9.02 18.97
N CYS A 382 -9.17 -8.15 19.40
CA CYS A 382 -8.12 -7.56 18.57
C CYS A 382 -6.80 -8.31 18.70
N GLU A 383 -5.97 -8.17 17.66
CA GLU A 383 -4.61 -8.70 17.62
C GLU A 383 -3.58 -7.57 17.56
N PHE A 384 -2.59 -7.60 18.42
CA PHE A 384 -1.46 -6.68 18.43
C PHE A 384 -0.19 -7.47 18.17
N ILE A 385 0.47 -7.20 17.05
CA ILE A 385 1.61 -7.96 16.56
C ILE A 385 2.79 -7.02 16.32
N ASN A 386 3.95 -7.31 16.91
CA ASN A 386 5.19 -6.55 16.72
C ASN A 386 5.05 -5.04 17.04
N CYS A 387 4.21 -4.65 17.99
CA CYS A 387 4.06 -3.25 18.38
C CYS A 387 5.19 -2.83 19.33
N ALA A 388 5.94 -1.78 18.97
CA ALA A 388 7.21 -1.44 19.61
C ALA A 388 7.12 -0.45 20.78
N ASP A 389 5.96 0.21 21.03
CA ASP A 389 5.87 1.29 22.02
C ASP A 389 4.51 1.35 22.75
N GLY A 390 3.87 0.22 22.97
CA GLY A 390 2.60 0.08 23.70
C GLY A 390 1.39 -0.14 22.82
N LEU A 391 0.29 -0.60 23.43
CA LEU A 391 -0.92 -1.03 22.74
C LEU A 391 -1.99 0.06 22.80
N ALA A 392 -2.37 0.50 23.99
CA ALA A 392 -3.44 1.46 24.18
C ALA A 392 -3.10 2.49 25.26
N LYS A 393 -3.33 3.77 24.95
CA LYS A 393 -3.17 4.87 25.87
C LYS A 393 -4.39 5.77 25.85
N ALA A 394 -5.03 5.97 27.00
CA ALA A 394 -6.22 6.77 27.12
C ALA A 394 -6.23 7.59 28.41
N GLY A 395 -6.80 8.78 28.36
CA GLY A 395 -6.94 9.62 29.53
C GLY A 395 -5.65 10.20 30.10
N VAL A 396 -4.57 10.30 29.32
CA VAL A 396 -3.23 10.72 29.75
C VAL A 396 -2.81 12.03 29.11
N GLY A 397 -3.67 13.02 29.11
CA GLY A 397 -3.30 14.38 28.66
C GLY A 397 -2.39 15.09 29.66
N GLY A 398 -1.34 15.75 29.18
CA GLY A 398 -0.35 16.49 29.99
C GLY A 398 -0.85 17.80 30.60
N GLY A 399 -2.12 18.07 30.66
CA GLY A 399 -2.69 19.31 31.18
C GLY A 399 -4.07 19.10 31.76
N GLY A 400 -4.14 18.95 33.06
CA GLY A 400 -5.35 19.27 33.83
C GLY A 400 -6.62 18.54 33.41
N TYR A 401 -6.70 17.24 33.60
CA TYR A 401 -7.97 16.56 33.64
C TYR A 401 -8.79 17.05 34.82
N ALA A 402 -9.61 18.04 34.59
CA ALA A 402 -10.79 18.29 35.39
C ALA A 402 -11.95 17.45 34.84
N GLY A 403 -11.70 16.16 34.53
CA GLY A 403 -12.72 15.26 34.02
C GLY A 403 -13.66 14.83 35.14
N THR A 404 -14.93 15.14 35.01
CA THR A 404 -16.02 14.67 35.85
C THR A 404 -16.75 13.47 35.28
N VAL A 405 -16.15 12.80 34.27
CA VAL A 405 -16.81 11.76 33.50
C VAL A 405 -16.26 10.40 33.86
N THR A 406 -17.15 9.45 34.10
CA THR A 406 -16.83 8.03 34.29
C THR A 406 -16.60 7.38 32.91
N LEU A 407 -15.67 6.44 32.84
CA LEU A 407 -15.31 5.71 31.65
C LEU A 407 -15.83 4.26 31.75
N GLU A 408 -16.48 3.78 30.72
CA GLU A 408 -16.59 2.34 30.46
C GLU A 408 -15.37 1.89 29.65
N PHE A 409 -14.48 1.13 30.27
CA PHE A 409 -13.30 0.60 29.62
C PHE A 409 -13.39 -0.91 29.48
N GLU A 410 -13.33 -1.37 28.23
CA GLU A 410 -13.29 -2.77 27.89
C GLU A 410 -11.99 -3.12 27.16
N PHE A 411 -11.30 -4.14 27.65
CA PHE A 411 -10.14 -4.76 26.99
C PHE A 411 -10.27 -6.26 27.11
N VAL A 412 -10.94 -6.87 26.11
CA VAL A 412 -11.47 -8.23 26.22
C VAL A 412 -11.05 -9.09 25.02
N ASN A 413 -10.62 -10.31 25.29
CA ASN A 413 -10.26 -11.34 24.31
C ASN A 413 -9.16 -10.92 23.32
N ASN A 414 -8.29 -9.99 23.69
CA ASN A 414 -7.23 -9.53 22.79
C ASN A 414 -6.01 -10.45 22.83
N THR A 415 -5.37 -10.62 21.69
CA THR A 415 -4.10 -11.34 21.54
C THR A 415 -2.96 -10.35 21.34
N VAL A 416 -1.86 -10.57 22.05
CA VAL A 416 -0.66 -9.72 22.03
C VAL A 416 0.56 -10.59 21.76
N GLU A 417 1.27 -10.33 20.65
CA GLU A 417 2.42 -11.11 20.23
C GLU A 417 3.63 -10.23 19.92
N ASN A 418 4.77 -10.56 20.49
CA ASN A 418 6.04 -9.85 20.26
C ASN A 418 5.97 -8.33 20.48
N CYS A 419 5.09 -7.85 21.36
CA CYS A 419 4.89 -6.44 21.61
C CYS A 419 5.74 -5.96 22.80
N VAL A 420 6.21 -4.71 22.72
CA VAL A 420 6.98 -4.04 23.76
C VAL A 420 6.20 -2.86 24.30
N GLY A 421 6.22 -2.66 25.60
CA GLY A 421 5.56 -1.51 26.23
C GLY A 421 6.32 -0.21 26.04
N HIS A 422 5.67 0.90 26.37
CA HIS A 422 6.18 2.25 26.20
C HIS A 422 7.57 2.43 26.86
N ASP A 423 8.49 3.08 26.17
CA ASP A 423 9.89 3.25 26.55
C ASP A 423 10.64 1.89 26.77
N GLY A 424 10.24 0.83 26.10
CA GLY A 424 10.83 -0.50 26.26
C GLY A 424 10.49 -1.17 27.59
N LYS A 425 9.46 -0.70 28.31
CA LYS A 425 9.07 -1.22 29.63
C LYS A 425 7.89 -2.16 29.50
N GLU A 426 8.09 -3.43 29.78
CA GLU A 426 7.08 -4.46 29.71
C GLU A 426 5.81 -4.16 30.55
N ASN A 427 5.93 -3.36 31.57
CA ASN A 427 4.84 -2.94 32.45
C ASN A 427 4.15 -1.64 31.99
N LYS A 428 4.30 -1.24 30.73
CA LYS A 428 3.67 -0.04 30.15
C LYS A 428 3.02 -0.34 28.80
N MET A 429 2.36 -1.45 28.68
CA MET A 429 1.65 -1.80 27.46
C MET A 429 0.30 -1.09 27.35
N ILE A 430 -0.36 -0.83 28.47
CA ILE A 430 -1.64 -0.13 28.52
C ILE A 430 -1.55 0.97 29.58
N GLU A 431 -1.79 2.20 29.16
CA GLU A 431 -1.91 3.34 30.08
C GLU A 431 -3.34 3.92 30.02
N VAL A 432 -4.19 3.56 30.97
CA VAL A 432 -5.56 4.10 31.08
C VAL A 432 -5.75 4.72 32.45
N LYS A 433 -6.16 5.98 32.50
CA LYS A 433 -6.53 6.69 33.72
C LYS A 433 -8.04 6.89 33.77
N TYR A 434 -8.67 6.47 34.84
CA TYR A 434 -10.10 6.49 35.00
C TYR A 434 -10.50 7.11 36.36
N LEU A 435 -11.74 7.56 36.47
CA LEU A 435 -12.31 8.15 37.72
C LEU A 435 -13.03 7.08 38.53
N ALA A 436 -13.24 7.38 39.83
CA ALA A 436 -14.13 6.58 40.67
C ALA A 436 -15.54 6.51 40.06
N GLY A 437 -16.11 5.31 40.02
CA GLY A 437 -17.40 5.05 39.38
C GLY A 437 -17.32 4.59 37.92
N SER A 438 -16.12 4.55 37.35
CA SER A 438 -15.91 3.92 36.04
C SER A 438 -16.06 2.40 36.11
N THR A 439 -16.47 1.80 34.99
CA THR A 439 -16.55 0.33 34.83
C THR A 439 -15.38 -0.16 34.04
N LEU A 440 -14.69 -1.19 34.52
CA LEU A 440 -13.58 -1.81 33.84
C LEU A 440 -13.87 -3.29 33.60
N THR A 441 -13.88 -3.72 32.35
CA THR A 441 -14.01 -5.11 31.92
C THR A 441 -12.73 -5.55 31.23
N ILE A 442 -11.92 -6.38 31.93
CA ILE A 442 -10.61 -6.82 31.42
C ILE A 442 -10.52 -8.33 31.64
N ASN A 443 -10.71 -9.11 30.57
CA ASN A 443 -10.65 -10.57 30.64
C ASN A 443 -10.37 -11.21 29.27
N GLY A 444 -10.08 -12.49 29.27
CA GLY A 444 -9.91 -13.29 28.04
C GLY A 444 -8.66 -12.98 27.23
N ASN A 445 -7.80 -12.05 27.66
CA ASN A 445 -6.63 -11.64 26.88
C ASN A 445 -5.48 -12.65 27.00
N THR A 446 -4.68 -12.72 25.95
CA THR A 446 -3.43 -13.51 25.92
C THR A 446 -2.23 -12.65 25.54
N ARG A 447 -1.05 -12.99 26.05
CA ARG A 447 0.22 -12.41 25.67
C ARG A 447 1.22 -13.52 25.42
N ASP A 448 1.81 -13.57 24.24
CA ASP A 448 2.78 -14.58 23.81
C ASP A 448 2.27 -16.02 24.12
N GLY A 449 1.00 -16.25 23.85
CA GLY A 449 0.30 -17.51 24.06
C GLY A 449 -0.13 -17.82 25.51
N ALA A 450 0.18 -16.96 26.48
CA ALA A 450 -0.22 -17.13 27.87
C ALA A 450 -1.39 -16.20 28.27
N ALA A 451 -2.24 -16.67 29.18
CA ALA A 451 -3.31 -15.82 29.71
C ALA A 451 -2.75 -14.56 30.36
N TRP A 452 -3.31 -13.41 30.04
CA TRP A 452 -2.84 -12.10 30.49
C TRP A 452 -4.00 -11.21 30.92
N VAL A 453 -3.90 -10.66 32.12
CA VAL A 453 -4.88 -9.71 32.69
C VAL A 453 -4.12 -8.44 33.07
N PRO A 454 -4.08 -7.41 32.21
CA PRO A 454 -3.41 -6.15 32.53
C PRO A 454 -4.14 -5.43 33.68
N GLY A 455 -3.37 -4.84 34.58
CA GLY A 455 -3.87 -4.16 35.75
C GLY A 455 -3.10 -2.88 36.08
N ALA A 456 -3.06 -2.50 37.36
CA ALA A 456 -2.36 -1.32 37.84
C ALA A 456 -0.86 -1.34 37.54
N ASP A 457 -0.27 -2.51 37.49
CA ASP A 457 1.13 -2.75 37.09
C ASP A 457 1.39 -2.38 35.64
N GLN A 458 0.36 -2.39 34.78
CA GLN A 458 0.42 -1.97 33.36
C GLN A 458 0.01 -0.51 33.14
N GLY A 459 -0.30 0.27 34.19
CA GLY A 459 -0.68 1.67 34.05
C GLY A 459 -2.21 1.91 33.98
N ILE A 460 -3.02 0.93 34.29
CA ILE A 460 -4.47 1.08 34.46
C ILE A 460 -4.73 1.57 35.87
N VAL A 461 -4.95 2.85 36.04
CA VAL A 461 -4.95 3.49 37.38
C VAL A 461 -6.15 4.39 37.59
N GLN A 462 -6.77 4.25 38.74
CA GLN A 462 -7.81 5.20 39.22
C GLN A 462 -7.12 6.48 39.67
N LYS A 463 -7.67 7.64 39.24
CA LYS A 463 -7.24 8.96 39.70
C LYS A 463 -7.90 9.37 41.02
#